data_97e8c4628c34ac49215b39a0619061bd
#
_entry.id   97e8c4628c34ac49215b39a0619061bd
#
_cell.length_a   1.000
_cell.length_b   1.000
_cell.length_c   1.000
_cell.angle_alpha   90.00
_cell.angle_beta   90.00
_cell.angle_gamma   90.00
#
_symmetry.space_group_name_H-M   'P 1'
#
loop_
_entity.id
_entity.type
_entity.pdbx_description
1 polymer ?
#
loop_
_entity_poly.entity_id
_entity_poly.type
_entity_poly.pdbx_seq_one_letter_code
_entity_poly.pdbx_strand_id
1 'polypeptide(L)'
;MKNLFVFVLLLTILTPAFSRVDTLQPPFKRFPTLPPIQLLLSDSTTKYTKADIPKKKPVLLMLFSPDCSHCQHTAEELVKFKEDTKDFHIIMATLSPLWQMNDFVEKYNLSELENVVVGKDIYFFMPSFYSIKNLPFMAFYNKRGNLMSVFEGSMSIEKVIKLFDN
;
A
#
# COMPACT_ATOMS: atom_id res chain seq x y z
N MET A 1 12.44 -64.00 -19.05
CA MET A 1 12.21 -62.76 -19.84
C MET A 1 10.88 -62.01 -19.49
N LYS A 2 10.04 -62.53 -18.61
CA LYS A 2 8.74 -61.86 -18.20
C LYS A 2 8.90 -60.77 -17.13
N ASN A 3 9.98 -60.79 -16.36
CA ASN A 3 10.15 -59.86 -15.23
C ASN A 3 10.89 -58.55 -15.56
N LEU A 4 11.45 -58.44 -16.78
CA LEU A 4 12.15 -57.22 -17.21
C LEU A 4 11.20 -56.13 -17.71
N PHE A 5 10.02 -56.50 -18.20
CA PHE A 5 9.03 -55.54 -18.71
C PHE A 5 8.24 -54.82 -17.65
N VAL A 6 8.13 -55.37 -16.44
CA VAL A 6 7.41 -54.76 -15.32
C VAL A 6 8.22 -53.63 -14.67
N PHE A 7 9.57 -53.72 -14.71
CA PHE A 7 10.45 -52.72 -14.09
C PHE A 7 10.57 -51.41 -14.90
N VAL A 8 10.37 -51.51 -16.24
CA VAL A 8 10.42 -50.33 -17.13
C VAL A 8 9.15 -49.46 -17.02
N LEU A 9 8.01 -50.05 -16.65
CA LEU A 9 6.74 -49.33 -16.56
C LEU A 9 6.58 -48.47 -15.28
N LEU A 10 7.41 -48.71 -14.26
CA LEU A 10 7.34 -47.96 -12.96
C LEU A 10 8.21 -46.70 -12.92
N LEU A 11 9.00 -46.41 -13.95
CA LEU A 11 9.97 -45.30 -13.95
C LEU A 11 9.46 -44.02 -14.62
N THR A 12 8.19 -43.94 -15.04
CA THR A 12 7.69 -42.84 -15.89
C THR A 12 6.74 -41.85 -15.16
N ILE A 13 6.60 -41.88 -13.82
CA ILE A 13 5.65 -41.03 -13.13
C ILE A 13 6.33 -40.13 -12.06
N LEU A 14 7.52 -39.60 -12.34
CA LEU A 14 8.08 -38.48 -11.59
C LEU A 14 8.21 -37.26 -12.49
N THR A 15 7.07 -36.75 -12.98
CA THR A 15 7.04 -35.38 -13.51
C THR A 15 7.04 -34.45 -12.32
N PRO A 16 8.09 -33.61 -12.12
CA PRO A 16 8.03 -32.56 -11.12
C PRO A 16 6.86 -31.64 -11.50
N ALA A 17 5.87 -31.55 -10.63
CA ALA A 17 4.84 -30.54 -10.73
C ALA A 17 5.50 -29.17 -10.50
N PHE A 18 6.03 -28.56 -11.57
CA PHE A 18 6.41 -27.17 -11.54
C PHE A 18 5.14 -26.36 -11.31
N SER A 19 4.93 -25.95 -10.06
CA SER A 19 3.92 -24.96 -9.72
C SER A 19 4.25 -23.70 -10.54
N ARG A 20 3.46 -23.42 -11.57
CA ARG A 20 3.57 -22.17 -12.33
C ARG A 20 3.23 -21.05 -11.36
N VAL A 21 4.24 -20.32 -10.91
CA VAL A 21 4.03 -19.04 -10.24
C VAL A 21 3.30 -18.17 -11.25
N ASP A 22 2.06 -17.82 -10.95
CA ASP A 22 1.25 -16.94 -11.78
C ASP A 22 1.84 -15.52 -11.74
N THR A 23 2.79 -15.27 -12.65
CA THR A 23 3.50 -13.99 -12.79
C THR A 23 2.62 -12.89 -13.36
N LEU A 24 1.40 -13.20 -13.81
CA LEU A 24 0.44 -12.24 -14.35
C LEU A 24 -0.30 -11.44 -13.26
N GLN A 25 -0.31 -11.93 -12.02
CA GLN A 25 -0.93 -11.20 -10.93
C GLN A 25 0.01 -10.11 -10.37
N PRO A 26 -0.53 -8.89 -10.10
CA PRO A 26 0.26 -7.84 -9.50
C PRO A 26 0.82 -8.25 -8.13
N PRO A 27 2.01 -7.74 -7.75
CA PRO A 27 2.71 -8.15 -6.53
C PRO A 27 1.84 -8.11 -5.25
N PHE A 28 0.99 -7.11 -5.07
CA PHE A 28 0.14 -6.99 -3.88
C PHE A 28 -0.84 -8.15 -3.69
N LYS A 29 -1.29 -8.79 -4.77
CA LYS A 29 -2.16 -9.97 -4.70
C LYS A 29 -1.39 -11.23 -4.32
N ARG A 30 -0.12 -11.31 -4.72
CA ARG A 30 0.78 -12.42 -4.39
C ARG A 30 1.34 -12.31 -2.96
N PHE A 31 1.52 -11.08 -2.48
CA PHE A 31 2.06 -10.74 -1.16
C PHE A 31 1.08 -9.80 -0.45
N PRO A 32 -0.07 -10.32 0.06
CA PRO A 32 -1.13 -9.49 0.62
C PRO A 32 -0.81 -9.04 2.06
N THR A 33 0.39 -8.54 2.27
CA THR A 33 0.85 -7.98 3.54
C THR A 33 1.45 -6.60 3.31
N LEU A 34 1.52 -5.80 4.38
CA LEU A 34 2.12 -4.47 4.33
C LEU A 34 3.51 -4.54 3.70
N PRO A 35 3.72 -3.86 2.55
CA PRO A 35 4.94 -4.00 1.77
C PRO A 35 6.13 -3.26 2.41
N PRO A 36 7.36 -3.52 1.96
CA PRO A 36 8.57 -2.83 2.42
C PRO A 36 8.66 -1.43 1.79
N ILE A 37 7.74 -0.53 2.15
CA ILE A 37 7.78 0.86 1.69
C ILE A 37 9.03 1.58 2.20
N GLN A 38 9.49 2.55 1.41
CA GLN A 38 10.52 3.49 1.79
C GLN A 38 10.21 4.85 1.17
N LEU A 39 9.91 5.83 2.01
CA LEU A 39 9.56 7.19 1.60
C LEU A 39 10.62 8.17 2.07
N LEU A 40 10.94 9.18 1.26
CA LEU A 40 11.77 10.31 1.63
C LEU A 40 10.87 11.40 2.24
N LEU A 41 11.17 11.83 3.46
CA LEU A 41 10.39 12.86 4.16
C LEU A 41 10.73 14.29 3.70
N SER A 42 10.00 15.27 4.22
CA SER A 42 10.07 16.69 3.87
C SER A 42 11.46 17.31 4.06
N ASP A 43 12.26 16.80 4.99
CA ASP A 43 13.63 17.27 5.25
C ASP A 43 14.66 16.82 4.19
N SER A 44 14.23 16.10 3.15
CA SER A 44 15.04 15.57 2.06
C SER A 44 16.16 14.57 2.46
N THR A 45 16.21 14.13 3.70
CA THR A 45 17.26 13.25 4.23
C THR A 45 16.69 12.04 4.97
N THR A 46 15.66 12.24 5.76
CA THR A 46 15.04 11.17 6.55
C THR A 46 14.22 10.23 5.68
N LYS A 47 14.42 8.94 5.89
CA LYS A 47 13.66 7.88 5.23
C LYS A 47 12.69 7.26 6.21
N TYR A 48 11.41 7.30 5.87
CA TYR A 48 10.36 6.56 6.57
C TYR A 48 10.20 5.18 5.93
N THR A 49 10.25 4.14 6.73
CA THR A 49 10.26 2.74 6.28
C THR A 49 9.17 1.93 6.96
N LYS A 50 8.99 0.67 6.53
CA LYS A 50 8.09 -0.27 7.20
C LYS A 50 8.40 -0.44 8.69
N ALA A 51 9.66 -0.30 9.11
CA ALA A 51 10.06 -0.45 10.51
C ALA A 51 9.52 0.67 11.42
N ASP A 52 9.27 1.84 10.85
CA ASP A 52 8.78 3.03 11.56
C ASP A 52 7.25 3.03 11.73
N ILE A 53 6.55 2.10 11.06
CA ILE A 53 5.09 1.99 11.13
C ILE A 53 4.67 1.47 12.52
N PRO A 54 3.73 2.16 13.21
CA PRO A 54 3.25 1.74 14.52
C PRO A 54 2.67 0.31 14.48
N LYS A 55 3.15 -0.54 15.38
CA LYS A 55 2.65 -1.91 15.51
C LYS A 55 1.23 -1.92 16.10
N LYS A 56 0.42 -2.91 15.70
CA LYS A 56 -0.93 -3.14 16.21
C LYS A 56 -1.95 -2.03 15.92
N LYS A 57 -1.63 -1.13 14.98
CA LYS A 57 -2.59 -0.18 14.40
C LYS A 57 -2.96 -0.61 12.99
N PRO A 58 -4.21 -0.42 12.55
CA PRO A 58 -4.54 -0.52 11.12
C PRO A 58 -3.79 0.54 10.34
N VAL A 59 -3.53 0.29 9.05
CA VAL A 59 -2.79 1.21 8.20
C VAL A 59 -3.58 1.52 6.93
N LEU A 60 -3.77 2.79 6.64
CA LEU A 60 -4.12 3.30 5.34
C LEU A 60 -2.84 3.71 4.61
N LEU A 61 -2.54 3.06 3.50
CA LEU A 61 -1.45 3.46 2.61
C LEU A 61 -2.07 4.08 1.35
N MET A 62 -1.79 5.36 1.09
CA MET A 62 -2.36 6.14 0.00
C MET A 62 -1.27 6.63 -0.94
N LEU A 63 -1.48 6.49 -2.27
CA LEU A 63 -0.71 7.22 -3.28
C LEU A 63 -1.55 8.40 -3.78
N PHE A 64 -0.96 9.59 -3.81
CA PHE A 64 -1.61 10.81 -4.23
C PHE A 64 -0.74 11.67 -5.16
N SER A 65 -1.37 12.64 -5.83
CA SER A 65 -0.70 13.76 -6.48
C SER A 65 -1.23 15.07 -5.90
N PRO A 66 -0.36 16.07 -5.62
CA PRO A 66 -0.79 17.40 -5.19
C PRO A 66 -1.76 18.08 -6.15
N ASP A 67 -1.64 17.80 -7.46
CA ASP A 67 -2.48 18.40 -8.51
C ASP A 67 -3.82 17.64 -8.74
N CYS A 68 -4.04 16.54 -8.04
CA CYS A 68 -5.26 15.74 -8.15
C CYS A 68 -6.36 16.30 -7.24
N SER A 69 -7.45 16.81 -7.81
CA SER A 69 -8.58 17.39 -7.04
C SER A 69 -9.21 16.41 -6.04
N HIS A 70 -9.32 15.13 -6.38
CA HIS A 70 -9.81 14.11 -5.47
C HIS A 70 -8.85 13.86 -4.29
N CYS A 71 -7.54 13.97 -4.52
CA CYS A 71 -6.53 13.87 -3.47
C CYS A 71 -6.57 15.07 -2.53
N GLN A 72 -6.79 16.27 -3.09
CA GLN A 72 -6.97 17.51 -2.34
C GLN A 72 -8.19 17.42 -1.41
N HIS A 73 -9.31 16.97 -1.95
CA HIS A 73 -10.53 16.74 -1.17
C HIS A 73 -10.33 15.70 -0.06
N THR A 74 -9.62 14.60 -0.34
CA THR A 74 -9.28 13.59 0.69
C THR A 74 -8.44 14.20 1.81
N ALA A 75 -7.48 15.08 1.50
CA ALA A 75 -6.67 15.77 2.52
C ALA A 75 -7.51 16.68 3.41
N GLU A 76 -8.46 17.45 2.82
CA GLU A 76 -9.41 18.28 3.56
C GLU A 76 -10.28 17.45 4.50
N GLU A 77 -10.80 16.32 4.02
CA GLU A 77 -11.60 15.41 4.84
C GLU A 77 -10.78 14.78 5.98
N LEU A 78 -9.51 14.41 5.77
CA LEU A 78 -8.65 13.87 6.83
C LEU A 78 -8.51 14.86 7.99
N VAL A 79 -8.33 16.14 7.71
CA VAL A 79 -8.25 17.19 8.74
C VAL A 79 -9.60 17.38 9.43
N LYS A 80 -10.69 17.39 8.66
CA LYS A 80 -12.05 17.52 9.20
C LYS A 80 -12.40 16.37 10.16
N PHE A 81 -12.01 15.15 9.84
CA PHE A 81 -12.29 13.93 10.63
C PHE A 81 -11.09 13.46 11.47
N LYS A 82 -10.21 14.40 11.89
CA LYS A 82 -8.96 14.05 12.59
C LYS A 82 -9.17 13.20 13.84
N GLU A 83 -10.22 13.46 14.61
CA GLU A 83 -10.51 12.71 15.83
C GLU A 83 -10.96 11.28 15.54
N ASP A 84 -11.72 11.09 14.45
CA ASP A 84 -12.25 9.80 14.06
C ASP A 84 -11.20 8.91 13.37
N THR A 85 -10.12 9.52 12.86
CA THR A 85 -9.05 8.79 12.14
C THR A 85 -7.85 8.43 13.02
N LYS A 86 -7.76 8.88 14.26
CA LYS A 86 -6.60 8.70 15.15
C LYS A 86 -6.27 7.24 15.50
N ASP A 87 -7.23 6.34 15.36
CA ASP A 87 -7.07 4.94 15.72
C ASP A 87 -6.36 4.11 14.64
N PHE A 88 -6.17 4.64 13.43
CA PHE A 88 -5.35 4.03 12.39
C PHE A 88 -4.21 4.96 11.93
N HIS A 89 -3.19 4.38 11.36
CA HIS A 89 -2.03 5.10 10.86
C HIS A 89 -2.18 5.35 9.36
N ILE A 90 -1.90 6.57 8.91
CA ILE A 90 -2.07 7.00 7.53
C ILE A 90 -0.71 7.32 6.93
N ILE A 91 -0.39 6.67 5.82
CA ILE A 91 0.83 6.90 5.06
C ILE A 91 0.44 7.44 3.70
N MET A 92 0.75 8.70 3.44
CA MET A 92 0.49 9.36 2.16
C MET A 92 1.79 9.46 1.36
N ALA A 93 1.87 8.73 0.27
CA ALA A 93 3.01 8.72 -0.64
C ALA A 93 2.71 9.52 -1.90
N THR A 94 3.72 10.22 -2.43
CA THR A 94 3.63 10.90 -3.73
C THR A 94 4.87 10.64 -4.58
N LEU A 95 4.72 10.76 -5.90
CA LEU A 95 5.83 10.75 -6.86
C LEU A 95 6.30 12.16 -7.20
N SER A 96 5.55 13.18 -6.79
CA SER A 96 5.82 14.58 -7.10
C SER A 96 7.14 15.07 -6.46
N PRO A 97 7.73 16.17 -6.95
CA PRO A 97 8.87 16.80 -6.30
C PRO A 97 8.60 17.14 -4.83
N LEU A 98 9.65 17.12 -3.99
CA LEU A 98 9.51 17.40 -2.55
C LEU A 98 8.89 18.78 -2.28
N TRP A 99 9.22 19.79 -3.07
CA TRP A 99 8.64 21.12 -2.88
C TRP A 99 7.11 21.12 -3.07
N GLN A 100 6.58 20.41 -4.10
CA GLN A 100 5.13 20.28 -4.29
C GLN A 100 4.47 19.48 -3.15
N MET A 101 5.15 18.44 -2.68
CA MET A 101 4.69 17.67 -1.51
C MET A 101 4.61 18.56 -0.27
N ASN A 102 5.64 19.37 -0.01
CA ASN A 102 5.70 20.24 1.15
C ASN A 102 4.63 21.34 1.08
N ASP A 103 4.44 21.95 -0.09
CA ASP A 103 3.36 22.94 -0.32
C ASP A 103 1.97 22.31 -0.07
N PHE A 104 1.78 21.05 -0.46
CA PHE A 104 0.54 20.31 -0.22
C PHE A 104 0.34 20.06 1.29
N VAL A 105 1.37 19.61 2.00
CA VAL A 105 1.32 19.35 3.44
C VAL A 105 0.97 20.63 4.21
N GLU A 106 1.59 21.75 3.86
CA GLU A 106 1.34 23.06 4.46
C GLU A 106 -0.08 23.54 4.14
N LYS A 107 -0.47 23.55 2.87
CA LYS A 107 -1.78 24.01 2.39
C LYS A 107 -2.95 23.33 3.09
N TYR A 108 -2.83 22.02 3.32
CA TYR A 108 -3.89 21.21 3.93
C TYR A 108 -3.65 20.91 5.42
N ASN A 109 -2.68 21.55 6.07
CA ASN A 109 -2.37 21.41 7.50
C ASN A 109 -2.17 19.93 7.93
N LEU A 110 -1.61 19.08 7.06
CA LEU A 110 -1.45 17.65 7.33
C LEU A 110 -0.45 17.37 8.46
N SER A 111 0.47 18.31 8.75
CA SER A 111 1.40 18.21 9.87
C SER A 111 0.74 18.27 11.25
N GLU A 112 -0.52 18.73 11.35
CA GLU A 112 -1.29 18.72 12.60
C GLU A 112 -1.85 17.32 12.94
N LEU A 113 -1.76 16.37 12.02
CA LEU A 113 -2.29 15.01 12.19
C LEU A 113 -1.17 14.08 12.67
N GLU A 114 -1.14 13.75 13.97
CA GLU A 114 -0.10 12.91 14.58
C GLU A 114 -0.02 11.49 13.99
N ASN A 115 -1.12 11.01 13.42
CA ASN A 115 -1.23 9.68 12.82
C ASN A 115 -0.95 9.67 11.31
N VAL A 116 -0.60 10.81 10.70
CA VAL A 116 -0.33 10.95 9.26
C VAL A 116 1.16 11.14 9.01
N VAL A 117 1.70 10.38 8.07
CA VAL A 117 3.04 10.58 7.53
C VAL A 117 2.93 10.82 6.04
N VAL A 118 3.56 11.91 5.56
CA VAL A 118 3.62 12.23 4.13
C VAL A 118 5.06 12.11 3.65
N GLY A 119 5.28 11.42 2.52
CA GLY A 119 6.61 11.24 1.99
C GLY A 119 6.62 10.96 0.49
N LYS A 120 7.79 11.14 -0.12
CA LYS A 120 8.01 10.87 -1.53
C LYS A 120 8.44 9.42 -1.76
N ASP A 121 7.74 8.69 -2.62
CA ASP A 121 8.17 7.39 -3.14
C ASP A 121 9.25 7.58 -4.23
N ILE A 122 10.51 7.64 -3.80
CA ILE A 122 11.64 7.88 -4.69
C ILE A 122 12.00 6.68 -5.57
N TYR A 123 11.46 5.50 -5.28
CA TYR A 123 11.75 4.26 -6.01
C TYR A 123 10.63 3.83 -6.95
N PHE A 124 9.54 4.61 -7.07
CA PHE A 124 8.35 4.21 -7.85
C PHE A 124 7.80 2.86 -7.41
N PHE A 125 7.95 2.56 -6.12
CA PHE A 125 7.59 1.27 -5.55
C PHE A 125 6.07 1.04 -5.59
N MET A 126 5.27 2.03 -5.14
CA MET A 126 3.83 1.86 -5.03
C MET A 126 3.14 1.61 -6.37
N PRO A 127 3.38 2.39 -7.44
CA PRO A 127 2.76 2.14 -8.74
C PRO A 127 3.06 0.74 -9.26
N SER A 128 4.31 0.28 -9.11
CA SER A 128 4.75 -1.04 -9.59
C SER A 128 4.17 -2.19 -8.76
N PHE A 129 4.13 -2.03 -7.42
CA PHE A 129 3.64 -3.06 -6.50
C PHE A 129 2.13 -3.27 -6.61
N TYR A 130 1.36 -2.18 -6.72
CA TYR A 130 -0.11 -2.23 -6.75
C TYR A 130 -0.69 -2.19 -8.17
N SER A 131 0.10 -1.92 -9.21
CA SER A 131 -0.36 -1.70 -10.59
C SER A 131 -1.38 -0.58 -10.69
N ILE A 132 -1.09 0.56 -10.03
CA ILE A 132 -1.99 1.71 -9.86
C ILE A 132 -2.28 2.38 -11.20
N LYS A 133 -3.56 2.69 -11.46
CA LYS A 133 -4.04 3.36 -12.67
C LYS A 133 -4.65 4.73 -12.38
N ASN A 134 -5.32 4.89 -11.24
CA ASN A 134 -6.02 6.11 -10.87
C ASN A 134 -5.64 6.59 -9.47
N LEU A 135 -5.72 7.92 -9.24
CA LEU A 135 -5.46 8.57 -7.96
C LEU A 135 -6.75 9.21 -7.40
N PRO A 136 -6.86 9.30 -6.08
CA PRO A 136 -5.98 8.65 -5.10
C PRO A 136 -6.09 7.13 -5.17
N PHE A 137 -5.00 6.43 -4.90
CA PHE A 137 -5.02 5.00 -4.65
C PHE A 137 -4.95 4.77 -3.14
N MET A 138 -5.71 3.83 -2.62
CA MET A 138 -5.78 3.50 -1.20
C MET A 138 -5.63 1.99 -1.00
N ALA A 139 -4.76 1.57 -0.07
CA ALA A 139 -4.64 0.19 0.38
C ALA A 139 -4.85 0.12 1.89
N PHE A 140 -5.74 -0.76 2.33
CA PHE A 140 -6.19 -0.90 3.70
C PHE A 140 -5.59 -2.15 4.33
N TYR A 141 -4.89 -1.98 5.45
CA TYR A 141 -4.23 -3.07 6.18
C TYR A 141 -4.77 -3.16 7.60
N ASN A 142 -5.07 -4.37 8.05
CA ASN A 142 -5.50 -4.60 9.42
C ASN A 142 -4.33 -4.46 10.43
N LYS A 143 -4.64 -4.57 11.73
CA LYS A 143 -3.67 -4.48 12.84
C LYS A 143 -2.53 -5.51 12.78
N ARG A 144 -2.69 -6.57 11.96
CA ARG A 144 -1.66 -7.60 11.73
C ARG A 144 -0.80 -7.31 10.49
N GLY A 145 -1.11 -6.22 9.76
CA GLY A 145 -0.46 -5.88 8.50
C GLY A 145 -0.92 -6.71 7.30
N ASN A 146 -2.05 -7.41 7.39
CA ASN A 146 -2.64 -8.11 6.25
C ASN A 146 -3.51 -7.17 5.44
N LEU A 147 -3.42 -7.25 4.11
CA LEU A 147 -4.22 -6.47 3.19
C LEU A 147 -5.70 -6.87 3.33
N MET A 148 -6.55 -5.88 3.54
CA MET A 148 -8.01 -6.03 3.60
C MET A 148 -8.63 -5.75 2.24
N SER A 149 -8.28 -4.60 1.64
CA SER A 149 -8.79 -4.17 0.33
C SER A 149 -7.90 -3.11 -0.29
N VAL A 150 -8.11 -2.83 -1.57
CA VAL A 150 -7.56 -1.69 -2.30
C VAL A 150 -8.69 -0.94 -3.00
N PHE A 151 -8.50 0.36 -3.19
CA PHE A 151 -9.45 1.21 -3.88
C PHE A 151 -8.72 2.27 -4.72
N GLU A 152 -9.24 2.56 -5.90
CA GLU A 152 -8.76 3.64 -6.76
C GLU A 152 -9.86 4.68 -6.97
N GLY A 153 -9.52 5.96 -6.86
CA GLY A 153 -10.44 7.08 -6.95
C GLY A 153 -10.85 7.65 -5.58
N SER A 154 -11.85 8.52 -5.57
CA SER A 154 -12.32 9.21 -4.37
C SER A 154 -13.18 8.29 -3.49
N MET A 155 -12.86 8.25 -2.21
CA MET A 155 -13.66 7.60 -1.17
C MET A 155 -13.78 8.56 0.02
N SER A 156 -14.99 8.77 0.54
CA SER A 156 -15.17 9.62 1.71
C SER A 156 -14.51 9.02 2.96
N ILE A 157 -14.02 9.87 3.86
CA ILE A 157 -13.32 9.42 5.06
C ILE A 157 -14.25 8.65 6.00
N GLU A 158 -15.56 8.93 6.02
CA GLU A 158 -16.52 8.12 6.78
C GLU A 158 -16.56 6.66 6.29
N LYS A 159 -16.39 6.42 4.98
CA LYS A 159 -16.29 5.05 4.46
C LYS A 159 -14.97 4.40 4.82
N VAL A 160 -13.87 5.17 4.81
CA VAL A 160 -12.55 4.70 5.27
C VAL A 160 -12.61 4.25 6.71
N ILE A 161 -13.20 5.04 7.60
CA ILE A 161 -13.38 4.73 9.03
C ILE A 161 -14.16 3.42 9.18
N LYS A 162 -15.30 3.29 8.51
CA LYS A 162 -16.13 2.07 8.55
C LYS A 162 -15.41 0.81 8.08
N LEU A 163 -14.44 0.92 7.18
CA LEU A 163 -13.63 -0.23 6.74
C LEU A 163 -12.71 -0.74 7.85
N PHE A 164 -12.28 0.11 8.78
CA PHE A 164 -11.40 -0.28 9.88
C PHE A 164 -12.17 -0.73 11.14
N ASP A 165 -13.45 -0.36 11.27
CA ASP A 165 -14.31 -0.73 12.40
C ASP A 165 -14.88 -2.16 12.29
N ASN A 166 -14.79 -2.79 11.11
CA ASN A 166 -15.21 -4.18 10.86
C ASN A 166 -14.03 -5.15 10.98
#